data_2ca0f2262c1e890cbefd48fe9f437de2
#
_entry.id   2ca0f2262c1e890cbefd48fe9f437de2
#
_cell.length_a   1.000
_cell.length_b   1.000
_cell.length_c   1.000
_cell.angle_alpha   90.00
_cell.angle_beta   90.00
_cell.angle_gamma   90.00
#
_symmetry.space_group_name_H-M   'P 1'
#
loop_
_entity.id
_entity.type
_entity.pdbx_description
1 polymer ?
#
loop_
_entity_poly.entity_id
_entity_poly.type
_entity_poly.pdbx_seq_one_letter_code
_entity_poly.pdbx_strand_id
1 'polypeptide(L)'
;MSEFDFETAAGLPGPLPVGERLLWQGAPRAWAFACSAFHARGLMVYFAVLVAVQVLGVAQAGGGLSAAAGAAAWMVVLASVALGVALGAGALYARTTTYTITDRRIVLRFGVAVPLAVNLPFSAIVAADARRRADGGCDIALTLTRAQRVGIVQMWPCVQAWRFAAPRPLLRAVPPGVAETLGRALEASVGAVVADSAPAAHASLPVGVAA
;
A
#
# COMPACT_ATOMS: atom_id res chain seq x y z
N MET A 1 -3.89 -5.08 -32.15
CA MET A 1 -4.80 -4.12 -31.48
C MET A 1 -5.01 -4.71 -30.10
N SER A 2 -4.33 -4.18 -29.10
CA SER A 2 -4.44 -4.65 -27.70
C SER A 2 -5.69 -4.00 -27.09
N GLU A 3 -6.46 -4.79 -26.37
CA GLU A 3 -7.69 -4.42 -25.66
C GLU A 3 -7.50 -3.32 -24.59
N PHE A 4 -6.28 -2.76 -24.48
CA PHE A 4 -5.86 -1.78 -23.46
C PHE A 4 -5.79 -0.34 -23.97
N ASP A 5 -6.14 -0.06 -25.20
CA ASP A 5 -6.05 1.31 -25.80
C ASP A 5 -7.15 2.28 -25.31
N PHE A 6 -8.04 1.85 -24.42
CA PHE A 6 -9.09 2.70 -23.84
C PHE A 6 -8.83 3.15 -22.39
N GLU A 7 -7.63 2.93 -21.84
CA GLU A 7 -7.31 3.44 -20.50
C GLU A 7 -7.07 4.96 -20.57
N THR A 8 -8.10 5.73 -20.33
CA THR A 8 -8.05 7.22 -20.27
C THR A 8 -7.21 7.72 -19.08
N ALA A 9 -6.92 6.86 -18.10
CA ALA A 9 -5.94 7.06 -17.04
C ALA A 9 -5.32 5.70 -16.69
N ALA A 10 -4.01 5.56 -16.91
CA ALA A 10 -3.28 4.33 -16.62
C ALA A 10 -3.57 3.84 -15.19
N GLY A 11 -4.13 2.63 -15.05
CA GLY A 11 -4.43 2.05 -13.73
C GLY A 11 -5.89 2.08 -13.28
N LEU A 12 -6.80 2.63 -14.07
CA LEU A 12 -8.23 2.48 -13.85
C LEU A 12 -8.79 1.39 -14.78
N PRO A 13 -9.77 0.57 -14.33
CA PRO A 13 -10.40 -0.45 -15.16
C PRO A 13 -11.30 0.13 -16.28
N GLY A 14 -11.42 1.45 -16.39
CA GLY A 14 -12.22 2.18 -17.36
C GLY A 14 -12.18 3.68 -17.13
N PRO A 15 -12.85 4.48 -17.99
CA PRO A 15 -12.91 5.92 -17.80
C PRO A 15 -13.58 6.28 -16.47
N LEU A 16 -13.14 7.40 -15.88
CA LEU A 16 -13.75 7.92 -14.67
C LEU A 16 -15.24 8.22 -14.91
N PRO A 17 -16.14 7.85 -14.00
CA PRO A 17 -17.54 8.24 -14.06
C PRO A 17 -17.72 9.77 -14.14
N VAL A 18 -18.78 10.21 -14.79
CA VAL A 18 -19.10 11.64 -14.89
C VAL A 18 -19.23 12.26 -13.50
N GLY A 19 -18.46 13.32 -13.24
CA GLY A 19 -18.44 14.01 -11.96
C GLY A 19 -17.51 13.40 -10.90
N GLU A 20 -16.72 12.38 -11.20
CA GLU A 20 -15.66 11.88 -10.34
C GLU A 20 -14.31 12.52 -10.73
N ARG A 21 -13.58 13.05 -9.74
CA ARG A 21 -12.30 13.74 -9.95
C ARG A 21 -11.13 12.91 -9.43
N LEU A 22 -10.08 12.81 -10.24
CA LEU A 22 -8.81 12.24 -9.84
C LEU A 22 -8.08 13.23 -8.90
N LEU A 23 -7.79 12.80 -7.68
CA LEU A 23 -7.03 13.60 -6.70
C LEU A 23 -5.54 13.26 -6.74
N TRP A 24 -5.22 11.98 -6.85
CA TRP A 24 -3.84 11.50 -6.93
C TRP A 24 -3.77 10.11 -7.56
N GLN A 25 -2.72 9.91 -8.35
CA GLN A 25 -2.37 8.59 -8.89
C GLN A 25 -0.86 8.41 -8.84
N GLY A 26 -0.42 7.20 -8.51
CA GLY A 26 1.01 6.90 -8.49
C GLY A 26 1.31 5.44 -8.18
N ALA A 27 2.58 5.09 -8.40
CA ALA A 27 3.13 3.77 -8.09
C ALA A 27 4.11 3.87 -6.91
N PRO A 28 4.27 2.80 -6.12
CA PRO A 28 5.26 2.77 -5.05
C PRO A 28 6.69 2.74 -5.61
N ARG A 29 7.66 3.29 -4.88
CA ARG A 29 9.08 3.15 -5.23
C ARG A 29 9.57 1.74 -4.94
N ALA A 30 10.28 1.11 -5.89
CA ALA A 30 10.70 -0.30 -5.81
C ALA A 30 11.48 -0.64 -4.53
N TRP A 31 12.48 0.15 -4.17
CA TRP A 31 13.25 -0.03 -2.93
C TRP A 31 12.38 0.08 -1.67
N ALA A 32 11.55 1.12 -1.63
CA ALA A 32 10.66 1.36 -0.50
C ALA A 32 9.62 0.22 -0.36
N PHE A 33 9.12 -0.28 -1.50
CA PHE A 33 8.21 -1.42 -1.53
C PHE A 33 8.90 -2.70 -1.05
N ALA A 34 10.12 -3.00 -1.51
CA ALA A 34 10.90 -4.15 -1.05
C ALA A 34 11.15 -4.10 0.47
N CYS A 35 11.46 -2.93 1.00
CA CYS A 35 11.63 -2.74 2.44
C CYS A 35 10.32 -2.90 3.23
N SER A 36 9.19 -2.45 2.68
CA SER A 36 7.89 -2.52 3.34
C SER A 36 7.25 -3.92 3.26
N ALA A 37 7.28 -4.53 2.07
CA ALA A 37 6.60 -5.80 1.81
C ALA A 37 7.49 -7.02 2.14
N PHE A 38 8.76 -6.97 1.76
CA PHE A 38 9.69 -8.10 1.84
C PHE A 38 10.76 -7.93 2.93
N HIS A 39 10.68 -6.88 3.74
CA HIS A 39 11.59 -6.63 4.87
C HIS A 39 13.07 -6.61 4.46
N ALA A 40 13.42 -6.11 3.28
CA ALA A 40 14.77 -6.15 2.73
C ALA A 40 15.84 -5.59 3.69
N ARG A 41 15.51 -4.52 4.47
CA ARG A 41 16.42 -4.00 5.51
C ARG A 41 16.66 -5.00 6.64
N GLY A 42 15.61 -5.65 7.11
CA GLY A 42 15.71 -6.68 8.15
C GLY A 42 16.54 -7.87 7.68
N LEU A 43 16.36 -8.26 6.41
CA LEU A 43 17.13 -9.32 5.79
C LEU A 43 18.63 -8.97 5.70
N MET A 44 18.98 -7.73 5.36
CA MET A 44 20.38 -7.27 5.38
C MET A 44 21.00 -7.35 6.78
N VAL A 45 20.27 -6.86 7.81
CA VAL A 45 20.74 -6.92 9.20
C VAL A 45 20.90 -8.39 9.65
N TYR A 46 19.94 -9.23 9.32
CA TYR A 46 19.98 -10.66 9.65
C TYR A 46 21.23 -11.33 9.08
N PHE A 47 21.52 -11.17 7.80
CA PHE A 47 22.72 -11.75 7.19
C PHE A 47 24.00 -11.11 7.67
N ALA A 48 24.02 -9.81 7.97
CA ALA A 48 25.19 -9.17 8.56
C ALA A 48 25.54 -9.78 9.94
N VAL A 49 24.53 -10.05 10.77
CA VAL A 49 24.72 -10.73 12.07
C VAL A 49 25.22 -12.16 11.86
N LEU A 50 24.67 -12.91 10.89
CA LEU A 50 25.13 -14.27 10.61
C LEU A 50 26.59 -14.30 10.14
N VAL A 51 26.98 -13.38 9.26
CA VAL A 51 28.38 -13.26 8.84
C VAL A 51 29.29 -12.98 10.03
N ALA A 52 28.90 -12.03 10.90
CA ALA A 52 29.66 -11.71 12.10
C ALA A 52 29.82 -12.93 13.04
N VAL A 53 28.73 -13.65 13.29
CA VAL A 53 28.74 -14.88 14.13
C VAL A 53 29.66 -15.95 13.54
N GLN A 54 29.59 -16.17 12.22
CA GLN A 54 30.44 -17.16 11.55
C GLN A 54 31.94 -16.79 11.63
N VAL A 55 32.26 -15.52 11.35
CA VAL A 55 33.67 -15.05 11.43
C VAL A 55 34.21 -15.16 12.86
N LEU A 56 33.41 -14.75 13.86
CA LEU A 56 33.81 -14.89 15.28
C LEU A 56 33.96 -16.35 15.69
N GLY A 57 33.09 -17.24 15.26
CA GLY A 57 33.18 -18.68 15.56
C GLY A 57 34.46 -19.30 15.01
N VAL A 58 34.83 -18.99 13.76
CA VAL A 58 36.08 -19.42 13.15
C VAL A 58 37.30 -18.88 13.91
N ALA A 59 37.27 -17.62 14.29
CA ALA A 59 38.36 -16.98 15.05
C ALA A 59 38.54 -17.62 16.43
N GLN A 60 37.47 -17.91 17.15
CA GLN A 60 37.50 -18.60 18.47
C GLN A 60 37.99 -20.03 18.38
N ALA A 61 37.75 -20.69 17.25
CA ALA A 61 38.23 -22.05 16.99
C ALA A 61 39.71 -22.08 16.55
N GLY A 62 40.42 -20.94 16.56
CA GLY A 62 41.80 -20.80 16.11
C GLY A 62 41.98 -20.89 14.61
N GLY A 63 40.90 -20.69 13.85
CA GLY A 63 40.92 -20.66 12.39
C GLY A 63 41.62 -19.40 11.85
N GLY A 64 42.39 -19.57 10.79
CA GLY A 64 43.11 -18.47 10.13
C GLY A 64 42.19 -17.60 9.29
N LEU A 65 42.73 -16.50 8.80
CA LEU A 65 42.00 -15.51 7.97
C LEU A 65 41.37 -16.13 6.72
N SER A 66 42.02 -17.11 6.09
CA SER A 66 41.46 -17.79 4.92
C SER A 66 40.20 -18.60 5.23
N ALA A 67 40.17 -19.29 6.38
CA ALA A 67 39.00 -20.04 6.84
C ALA A 67 37.81 -19.06 7.18
N ALA A 68 38.11 -17.95 7.86
CA ALA A 68 37.13 -16.92 8.15
C ALA A 68 36.55 -16.27 6.87
N ALA A 69 37.42 -15.97 5.89
CA ALA A 69 37.03 -15.45 4.60
C ALA A 69 36.14 -16.41 3.81
N GLY A 70 36.48 -17.71 3.81
CA GLY A 70 35.68 -18.76 3.17
C GLY A 70 34.28 -18.89 3.79
N ALA A 71 34.21 -18.90 5.13
CA ALA A 71 32.94 -18.95 5.83
C ALA A 71 32.07 -17.70 5.56
N ALA A 72 32.68 -16.52 5.56
CA ALA A 72 31.99 -15.26 5.24
C ALA A 72 31.52 -15.25 3.77
N ALA A 73 32.34 -15.69 2.82
CA ALA A 73 31.99 -15.66 1.40
C ALA A 73 30.75 -16.48 1.09
N TRP A 74 30.59 -17.65 1.67
CA TRP A 74 29.39 -18.48 1.49
C TRP A 74 28.14 -17.78 2.01
N MET A 75 28.19 -17.17 3.18
CA MET A 75 27.09 -16.41 3.75
C MET A 75 26.73 -15.17 2.91
N VAL A 76 27.73 -14.49 2.35
CA VAL A 76 27.53 -13.35 1.45
C VAL A 76 26.83 -13.80 0.16
N VAL A 77 27.16 -14.96 -0.39
CA VAL A 77 26.47 -15.51 -1.57
C VAL A 77 25.00 -15.76 -1.25
N LEU A 78 24.71 -16.43 -0.13
CA LEU A 78 23.31 -16.68 0.30
C LEU A 78 22.55 -15.36 0.54
N ALA A 79 23.19 -14.39 1.19
CA ALA A 79 22.62 -13.06 1.41
C ALA A 79 22.28 -12.35 0.08
N SER A 80 23.20 -12.42 -0.90
CA SER A 80 23.04 -11.82 -2.21
C SER A 80 21.86 -12.42 -2.97
N VAL A 81 21.70 -13.74 -2.93
CA VAL A 81 20.57 -14.44 -3.54
C VAL A 81 19.25 -14.03 -2.85
N ALA A 82 19.20 -14.09 -1.52
CA ALA A 82 17.99 -13.75 -0.77
C ALA A 82 17.58 -12.28 -0.98
N LEU A 83 18.53 -11.36 -0.93
CA LEU A 83 18.29 -9.94 -1.21
C LEU A 83 17.91 -9.71 -2.67
N GLY A 84 18.56 -10.39 -3.61
CA GLY A 84 18.23 -10.33 -5.03
C GLY A 84 16.77 -10.73 -5.30
N VAL A 85 16.29 -11.80 -4.69
CA VAL A 85 14.90 -12.23 -4.76
C VAL A 85 13.98 -11.19 -4.14
N ALA A 86 14.27 -10.67 -2.94
CA ALA A 86 13.45 -9.68 -2.26
C ALA A 86 13.36 -8.36 -3.04
N LEU A 87 14.49 -7.89 -3.60
CA LEU A 87 14.56 -6.68 -4.39
C LEU A 87 13.89 -6.85 -5.76
N GLY A 88 14.13 -7.99 -6.42
CA GLY A 88 13.51 -8.34 -7.69
C GLY A 88 11.98 -8.41 -7.58
N ALA A 89 11.47 -9.11 -6.56
CA ALA A 89 10.05 -9.14 -6.27
C ALA A 89 9.50 -7.75 -5.95
N GLY A 90 10.22 -6.97 -5.12
CA GLY A 90 9.84 -5.59 -4.81
C GLY A 90 9.75 -4.69 -6.03
N ALA A 91 10.71 -4.80 -6.96
CA ALA A 91 10.72 -4.05 -8.21
C ALA A 91 9.57 -4.48 -9.13
N LEU A 92 9.31 -5.78 -9.22
CA LEU A 92 8.25 -6.33 -10.06
C LEU A 92 6.87 -5.88 -9.58
N TYR A 93 6.60 -6.01 -8.26
CA TYR A 93 5.34 -5.52 -7.68
C TYR A 93 5.21 -4.00 -7.77
N ALA A 94 6.30 -3.24 -7.57
CA ALA A 94 6.24 -1.78 -7.69
C ALA A 94 5.87 -1.33 -9.11
N ARG A 95 6.31 -2.04 -10.13
CA ARG A 95 5.98 -1.74 -11.55
C ARG A 95 4.54 -2.08 -11.91
N THR A 96 3.97 -3.09 -11.26
CA THR A 96 2.61 -3.58 -11.54
C THR A 96 1.56 -3.03 -10.57
N THR A 97 1.97 -2.23 -9.58
CA THR A 97 1.07 -1.65 -8.60
C THR A 97 0.82 -0.18 -8.91
N THR A 98 -0.44 0.19 -9.01
CA THR A 98 -0.88 1.58 -9.15
C THR A 98 -1.96 1.87 -8.12
N TYR A 99 -1.80 2.95 -7.39
CA TYR A 99 -2.79 3.49 -6.47
C TYR A 99 -3.45 4.70 -7.08
N THR A 100 -4.77 4.74 -7.10
CA THR A 100 -5.56 5.85 -7.61
C THR A 100 -6.49 6.31 -6.50
N ILE A 101 -6.44 7.58 -6.15
CA ILE A 101 -7.32 8.22 -5.16
C ILE A 101 -8.18 9.23 -5.91
N THR A 102 -9.48 9.06 -5.82
CA THR A 102 -10.47 10.00 -6.36
C THR A 102 -11.16 10.73 -5.21
N ASP A 103 -12.13 11.57 -5.51
CA ASP A 103 -12.98 12.23 -4.53
C ASP A 103 -14.07 11.33 -3.93
N ARG A 104 -14.20 10.05 -4.41
CA ARG A 104 -15.25 9.11 -3.97
C ARG A 104 -14.73 7.75 -3.51
N ARG A 105 -13.56 7.33 -3.99
CA ARG A 105 -13.02 5.98 -3.77
C ARG A 105 -11.51 5.91 -3.91
N ILE A 106 -10.95 4.81 -3.43
CA ILE A 106 -9.57 4.41 -3.68
C ILE A 106 -9.59 3.18 -4.58
N VAL A 107 -8.83 3.20 -5.66
CA VAL A 107 -8.62 2.04 -6.52
C VAL A 107 -7.18 1.57 -6.36
N LEU A 108 -7.03 0.31 -5.94
CA LEU A 108 -5.74 -0.36 -5.85
C LEU A 108 -5.65 -1.36 -7.01
N ARG A 109 -4.76 -1.11 -7.94
CA ARG A 109 -4.42 -2.06 -9.00
C ARG A 109 -3.06 -2.66 -8.68
N PHE A 110 -2.98 -3.96 -8.61
CA PHE A 110 -1.76 -4.71 -8.33
C PHE A 110 -1.86 -6.12 -8.91
N GLY A 111 -0.73 -6.82 -9.00
CA GLY A 111 -0.66 -8.19 -9.47
C GLY A 111 0.36 -8.34 -10.60
N VAL A 112 1.23 -9.34 -10.47
CA VAL A 112 2.30 -9.63 -11.43
C VAL A 112 1.81 -10.55 -12.53
N ALA A 113 1.16 -11.67 -12.17
CA ALA A 113 0.68 -12.67 -13.10
C ALA A 113 -0.78 -12.41 -13.51
N VAL A 114 -1.61 -12.00 -12.54
CA VAL A 114 -3.02 -11.67 -12.77
C VAL A 114 -3.27 -10.27 -12.23
N PRO A 115 -3.53 -9.28 -13.08
CA PRO A 115 -3.84 -7.93 -12.62
C PRO A 115 -5.18 -7.93 -11.90
N LEU A 116 -5.17 -7.48 -10.65
CA LEU A 116 -6.34 -7.31 -9.81
C LEU A 116 -6.57 -5.82 -9.56
N ALA A 117 -7.82 -5.39 -9.64
CA ALA A 117 -8.24 -4.05 -9.26
C ALA A 117 -9.24 -4.16 -8.11
N VAL A 118 -8.92 -3.55 -6.98
CA VAL A 118 -9.80 -3.48 -5.81
C VAL A 118 -10.30 -2.05 -5.66
N ASN A 119 -11.61 -1.90 -5.72
CA ASN A 119 -12.29 -0.63 -5.58
C ASN A 119 -12.82 -0.50 -4.15
N LEU A 120 -12.38 0.54 -3.44
CA LEU A 120 -12.74 0.82 -2.05
C LEU A 120 -13.45 2.18 -1.98
N PRO A 121 -14.78 2.21 -1.97
CA PRO A 121 -15.53 3.46 -1.81
C PRO A 121 -15.27 4.04 -0.41
N PHE A 122 -15.25 5.35 -0.27
CA PHE A 122 -15.00 6.01 1.01
C PHE A 122 -16.02 5.63 2.09
N SER A 123 -17.27 5.33 1.70
CA SER A 123 -18.31 4.80 2.60
C SER A 123 -17.94 3.45 3.25
N ALA A 124 -17.02 2.69 2.65
CA ALA A 124 -16.52 1.44 3.21
C ALA A 124 -15.28 1.62 4.10
N ILE A 125 -14.70 2.81 4.16
CA ILE A 125 -13.49 3.10 4.95
C ILE A 125 -13.90 3.72 6.28
N VAL A 126 -13.59 3.03 7.38
CA VAL A 126 -13.85 3.49 8.75
C VAL A 126 -12.71 4.38 9.26
N ALA A 127 -11.47 4.02 8.92
CA ALA A 127 -10.28 4.75 9.35
C ALA A 127 -9.12 4.52 8.39
N ALA A 128 -8.21 5.50 8.31
CA ALA A 128 -6.96 5.42 7.57
C ALA A 128 -5.80 5.77 8.50
N ASP A 129 -4.92 4.78 8.76
CA ASP A 129 -3.77 4.93 9.64
C ASP A 129 -2.50 5.11 8.79
N ALA A 130 -1.91 6.29 8.80
CA ALA A 130 -0.68 6.59 8.07
C ALA A 130 0.55 6.39 8.97
N ARG A 131 1.47 5.52 8.56
CA ARG A 131 2.74 5.29 9.23
C ARG A 131 3.89 5.88 8.41
N ARG A 132 4.56 6.88 8.93
CA ARG A 132 5.77 7.43 8.32
C ARG A 132 6.91 6.42 8.35
N ARG A 133 7.67 6.39 7.27
CA ARG A 133 8.83 5.53 7.08
C ARG A 133 10.12 6.34 7.21
N ALA A 134 11.22 5.66 7.55
CA ALA A 134 12.54 6.29 7.65
C ALA A 134 13.07 6.84 6.31
N ASP A 135 12.52 6.38 5.17
CA ASP A 135 12.88 6.86 3.83
C ASP A 135 12.06 8.07 3.35
N GLY A 136 11.31 8.69 4.27
CA GLY A 136 10.47 9.85 3.98
C GLY A 136 9.13 9.54 3.32
N GLY A 137 8.86 8.27 2.97
CA GLY A 137 7.56 7.83 2.49
C GLY A 137 6.60 7.50 3.62
N CYS A 138 5.40 7.03 3.28
CA CYS A 138 4.47 6.47 4.25
C CYS A 138 3.79 5.21 3.75
N ASP A 139 3.33 4.38 4.69
CA ASP A 139 2.43 3.27 4.47
C ASP A 139 1.08 3.64 5.08
N ILE A 140 -0.02 3.49 4.33
CA ILE A 140 -1.37 3.85 4.78
C ILE A 140 -2.21 2.58 4.88
N ALA A 141 -2.61 2.22 6.10
CA ALA A 141 -3.48 1.08 6.37
C ALA A 141 -4.94 1.54 6.44
N LEU A 142 -5.81 0.90 5.65
CA LEU A 142 -7.23 1.21 5.61
C LEU A 142 -8.01 0.21 6.46
N THR A 143 -8.80 0.72 7.40
CA THR A 143 -9.76 -0.09 8.14
C THR A 143 -11.09 -0.05 7.41
N LEU A 144 -11.59 -1.22 7.00
CA LEU A 144 -12.84 -1.34 6.27
C LEU A 144 -14.01 -1.70 7.19
N THR A 145 -15.22 -1.39 6.75
CA THR A 145 -16.46 -1.85 7.37
C THR A 145 -16.58 -3.36 7.31
N ARG A 146 -17.37 -3.97 8.20
CA ARG A 146 -17.59 -5.43 8.20
C ARG A 146 -18.24 -5.96 6.93
N ALA A 147 -18.98 -5.12 6.22
CA ALA A 147 -19.62 -5.49 4.95
C ALA A 147 -18.61 -5.62 3.79
N GLN A 148 -17.51 -4.87 3.83
CA GLN A 148 -16.48 -4.86 2.80
C GLN A 148 -15.27 -5.67 3.27
N ARG A 149 -15.32 -6.99 3.09
CA ARG A 149 -14.19 -7.86 3.44
C ARG A 149 -13.30 -8.09 2.23
N VAL A 150 -12.00 -8.04 2.44
CA VAL A 150 -10.97 -8.34 1.44
C VAL A 150 -10.20 -9.58 1.86
N GLY A 151 -9.86 -10.44 0.91
CA GLY A 151 -9.07 -11.64 1.17
C GLY A 151 -7.58 -11.29 1.34
N ILE A 152 -6.91 -11.89 2.35
CA ILE A 152 -5.46 -11.69 2.57
C ILE A 152 -4.66 -12.15 1.36
N VAL A 153 -4.95 -13.35 0.86
CA VAL A 153 -4.24 -13.95 -0.28
C VAL A 153 -4.46 -13.12 -1.54
N GLN A 154 -5.68 -12.65 -1.76
CA GLN A 154 -6.03 -11.84 -2.92
C GLN A 154 -5.32 -10.49 -2.92
N MET A 155 -5.15 -9.86 -1.74
CA MET A 155 -4.53 -8.54 -1.61
C MET A 155 -3.03 -8.58 -1.32
N TRP A 156 -2.43 -9.75 -1.16
CA TRP A 156 -0.99 -9.84 -0.93
C TRP A 156 -0.21 -9.30 -2.14
N PRO A 157 0.83 -8.50 -1.95
CA PRO A 157 1.43 -8.03 -0.70
C PRO A 157 0.90 -6.69 -0.17
N CYS A 158 -0.17 -6.13 -0.76
CA CYS A 158 -0.79 -4.85 -0.38
C CYS A 158 -1.80 -5.00 0.77
N VAL A 159 -1.50 -5.85 1.76
CA VAL A 159 -2.33 -6.10 2.95
C VAL A 159 -1.46 -6.16 4.20
N GLN A 160 -2.03 -5.81 5.34
CA GLN A 160 -1.40 -6.00 6.64
C GLN A 160 -1.57 -7.46 7.09
N ALA A 161 -0.53 -8.29 6.88
CA ALA A 161 -0.57 -9.75 7.01
C ALA A 161 -0.87 -10.26 8.43
N TRP A 162 -0.55 -9.52 9.48
CA TRP A 162 -0.67 -9.97 10.88
C TRP A 162 -2.09 -9.87 11.47
N ARG A 163 -3.08 -9.42 10.68
CA ARG A 163 -4.48 -9.32 11.10
C ARG A 163 -5.37 -10.25 10.29
N PHE A 164 -5.31 -11.56 10.59
CA PHE A 164 -6.05 -12.59 9.86
C PHE A 164 -7.58 -12.43 9.97
N ALA A 165 -8.09 -11.98 11.12
CA ALA A 165 -9.53 -11.83 11.36
C ALA A 165 -10.15 -10.61 10.65
N ALA A 166 -9.37 -9.54 10.46
CA ALA A 166 -9.79 -8.31 9.79
C ALA A 166 -8.63 -7.75 8.96
N PRO A 167 -8.37 -8.30 7.76
CA PRO A 167 -7.28 -7.86 6.92
C PRO A 167 -7.49 -6.41 6.49
N ARG A 168 -6.44 -5.59 6.63
CA ARG A 168 -6.47 -4.18 6.25
C ARG A 168 -5.72 -3.98 4.95
N PRO A 169 -6.37 -3.45 3.90
CA PRO A 169 -5.66 -2.97 2.72
C PRO A 169 -4.56 -1.98 3.12
N LEU A 170 -3.42 -2.07 2.45
CA LEU A 170 -2.25 -1.27 2.76
C LEU A 170 -1.68 -0.64 1.50
N LEU A 171 -1.74 0.69 1.41
CA LEU A 171 -1.01 1.45 0.42
C LEU A 171 0.44 1.56 0.89
N ARG A 172 1.35 0.85 0.21
CA ARG A 172 2.75 0.77 0.60
C ARG A 172 3.59 1.80 -0.13
N ALA A 173 4.55 2.37 0.60
CA ALA A 173 5.62 3.17 0.04
C ALA A 173 5.14 4.38 -0.81
N VAL A 174 4.03 5.00 -0.39
CA VAL A 174 3.49 6.20 -1.04
C VAL A 174 4.24 7.46 -0.57
N PRO A 175 4.28 8.54 -1.38
CA PRO A 175 4.80 9.83 -0.94
C PRO A 175 4.06 10.38 0.29
N PRO A 176 4.72 11.16 1.16
CA PRO A 176 4.12 11.63 2.41
C PRO A 176 2.88 12.51 2.21
N GLY A 177 2.84 13.34 1.18
CA GLY A 177 1.68 14.19 0.86
C GLY A 177 0.40 13.43 0.47
N VAL A 178 0.53 12.14 0.12
CA VAL A 178 -0.65 11.31 -0.23
C VAL A 178 -1.53 11.06 0.98
N ALA A 179 -0.96 10.91 2.18
CA ALA A 179 -1.71 10.73 3.41
C ALA A 179 -2.59 11.95 3.71
N GLU A 180 -2.06 13.15 3.49
CA GLU A 180 -2.80 14.41 3.67
C GLU A 180 -3.90 14.58 2.62
N THR A 181 -3.61 14.22 1.36
CA THR A 181 -4.61 14.24 0.29
C THR A 181 -5.76 13.29 0.59
N LEU A 182 -5.45 12.08 1.05
CA LEU A 182 -6.45 11.09 1.43
C LEU A 182 -7.26 11.55 2.65
N GLY A 183 -6.60 12.10 3.66
CA GLY A 183 -7.28 12.65 4.86
C GLY A 183 -8.33 13.68 4.48
N ARG A 184 -7.94 14.68 3.69
CA ARG A 184 -8.87 15.73 3.19
C ARG A 184 -10.02 15.17 2.35
N ALA A 185 -9.74 14.16 1.52
CA ALA A 185 -10.78 13.53 0.70
C ALA A 185 -11.80 12.75 1.55
N LEU A 186 -11.32 12.04 2.58
CA LEU A 186 -12.20 11.34 3.53
C LEU A 186 -13.04 12.31 4.37
N GLU A 187 -12.45 13.39 4.88
CA GLU A 187 -13.19 14.43 5.62
C GLU A 187 -14.27 15.08 4.75
N ALA A 188 -13.94 15.42 3.50
CA ALA A 188 -14.91 15.99 2.56
C ALA A 188 -16.06 15.01 2.25
N SER A 189 -15.78 13.72 2.17
CA SER A 189 -16.80 12.68 1.92
C SER A 189 -17.74 12.50 3.11
N VAL A 190 -17.25 12.58 4.35
CA VAL A 190 -18.06 12.53 5.57
C VAL A 190 -18.94 13.78 5.67
N GLY A 191 -18.37 14.95 5.39
CA GLY A 191 -19.12 16.22 5.38
C GLY A 191 -20.25 16.21 4.34
N ALA A 192 -20.03 15.64 3.16
CA ALA A 192 -21.06 15.51 2.13
C ALA A 192 -22.19 14.56 2.55
N VAL A 193 -21.89 13.44 3.20
CA VAL A 193 -22.91 12.50 3.71
C VAL A 193 -23.75 13.13 4.81
N VAL A 194 -23.16 13.91 5.71
CA VAL A 194 -23.88 14.62 6.78
C VAL A 194 -24.77 15.71 6.18
N ALA A 195 -24.33 16.43 5.15
CA ALA A 195 -25.12 17.45 4.47
C ALA A 195 -26.34 16.87 3.72
N ASP A 196 -26.16 15.70 3.08
CA ASP A 196 -27.23 14.99 2.36
C ASP A 196 -28.25 14.33 3.30
N SER A 197 -27.82 13.97 4.52
CA SER A 197 -28.69 13.40 5.55
C SER A 197 -29.41 14.44 6.42
N ALA A 198 -29.12 15.73 6.25
CA ALA A 198 -29.84 16.80 6.94
C ALA A 198 -31.28 16.85 6.41
N PRO A 199 -32.33 16.78 7.28
CA PRO A 199 -33.70 16.84 6.82
C PRO A 199 -33.92 18.19 6.12
N ALA A 200 -34.45 18.12 4.89
CA ALA A 200 -34.85 19.33 4.16
C ALA A 200 -35.73 20.16 5.10
N ALA A 201 -35.26 21.35 5.50
CA ALA A 201 -36.00 22.24 6.30
C ALA A 201 -37.35 22.50 5.58
N HIS A 202 -38.45 22.06 6.19
CA HIS A 202 -39.78 22.32 5.70
C HIS A 202 -39.90 23.83 5.53
N ALA A 203 -39.90 24.28 4.30
CA ALA A 203 -40.31 25.62 3.97
C ALA A 203 -41.77 25.74 4.38
N SER A 204 -42.00 26.31 5.55
CA SER A 204 -43.34 26.72 6.02
C SER A 204 -43.85 27.75 5.04
N LEU A 205 -44.80 27.36 4.21
CA LEU A 205 -45.57 28.28 3.41
C LEU A 205 -46.33 29.22 4.37
N PRO A 206 -46.31 30.52 4.17
CA PRO A 206 -47.11 31.43 4.96
C PRO A 206 -48.61 31.20 4.64
N VAL A 207 -49.36 30.79 5.65
CA VAL A 207 -50.82 30.75 5.58
C VAL A 207 -51.29 32.22 5.49
N GLY A 208 -51.68 32.61 4.28
CA GLY A 208 -52.38 33.90 4.05
C GLY A 208 -53.73 33.85 4.72
N VAL A 209 -53.90 34.66 5.76
CA VAL A 209 -55.21 35.00 6.33
C VAL A 209 -55.85 35.95 5.37
N ALA A 210 -56.94 35.51 4.71
CA ALA A 210 -57.88 36.39 4.01
C ALA A 210 -59.01 36.75 4.98
N ALA A 211 -59.18 38.02 5.18
CA ALA A 211 -60.31 38.64 5.86
C ALA A 211 -61.57 38.66 4.99
#